data_213ce748e51fdaf36b87978a1901ea5e
#
_entry.id   213ce748e51fdaf36b87978a1901ea5e
#
_cell.length_a   1.000
_cell.length_b   1.000
_cell.length_c   1.000
_cell.angle_alpha   90.00
_cell.angle_beta   90.00
_cell.angle_gamma   90.00
#
_symmetry.space_group_name_H-M   'P 1'
#
loop_
_entity.id
_entity.type
_entity.pdbx_description
1 polymer ?
#
loop_
_entity_poly.entity_id
_entity_poly.type
_entity_poly.pdbx_seq_one_letter_code
_entity_poly.pdbx_strand_id
1 'polypeptide(L)'
;MKPARWATERNPDRLTHGPQLARVAEQLGFDLFEWQQQVSDVALELNPAGDYHYRTVGVTVGRQNGKTALAAMRAALELLKPNTVTIFTAQDRNAARHKFDEHVELLMNTPFKKRIKKYVRANGQEALYMNNGSSYRIVTPNAQGARGLTVDLAIVDEALAHDLRIVAALQPTMATRKSAQLWITSNAGGPYSTMLQHYRKLGHAGNPSLCWLEWAAAEECDIHDENVWYEAIPTLGEEHGVTIEAVREAVQTTEPSIFMSEWLNIWHTLKSQTVIEPAQWAALQRDNVQMGSYFVFGVDVSPNRDHASIGSAGLNGAFQCLEVVESQNRIGWLKERILELHAKWGMPFVID
;
A
#
# COMPACT_ATOMS: atom_id res chain seq x y z
N MET A 1 20.84 13.44 -6.66
CA MET A 1 19.48 13.00 -6.27
C MET A 1 18.88 12.18 -7.40
N LYS A 2 18.42 10.98 -7.08
CA LYS A 2 17.70 10.12 -8.03
C LYS A 2 16.24 10.59 -8.07
N PRO A 3 15.73 11.11 -9.20
CA PRO A 3 14.39 11.68 -9.25
C PRO A 3 13.33 10.58 -9.06
N ALA A 4 12.25 10.93 -8.37
CA ALA A 4 11.07 10.08 -8.34
C ALA A 4 10.45 10.02 -9.75
N ARG A 5 9.93 8.86 -10.14
CA ARG A 5 9.20 8.69 -11.41
C ARG A 5 7.91 9.53 -11.45
N TRP A 6 7.25 9.61 -10.31
CA TRP A 6 6.09 10.47 -10.09
C TRP A 6 6.31 11.25 -8.80
N ALA A 7 6.16 12.54 -8.85
CA ALA A 7 6.33 13.40 -7.67
C ALA A 7 5.38 14.58 -7.71
N THR A 8 4.73 14.82 -6.58
CA THR A 8 4.21 16.15 -6.27
C THR A 8 5.38 17.09 -6.15
N GLU A 9 5.37 18.18 -6.93
CA GLU A 9 6.45 19.16 -6.93
C GLU A 9 6.45 20.00 -5.65
N ARG A 10 7.65 20.35 -5.18
CA ARG A 10 7.84 21.31 -4.09
C ARG A 10 7.38 22.70 -4.53
N ASN A 11 6.51 23.33 -3.73
CA ASN A 11 6.16 24.74 -3.94
C ASN A 11 7.14 25.62 -3.14
N PRO A 12 8.04 26.38 -3.80
CA PRO A 12 9.05 27.19 -3.12
C PRO A 12 8.46 28.33 -2.27
N ASP A 13 7.24 28.78 -2.58
CA ASP A 13 6.58 29.87 -1.85
C ASP A 13 5.96 29.39 -0.52
N ARG A 14 5.90 28.08 -0.27
CA ARG A 14 5.37 27.53 0.98
C ARG A 14 6.49 27.23 1.95
N LEU A 15 6.29 27.58 3.22
CA LEU A 15 7.13 27.08 4.29
C LEU A 15 6.96 25.57 4.43
N THR A 16 7.98 24.88 4.98
CA THR A 16 7.91 23.45 5.23
C THR A 16 8.57 23.08 6.55
N HIS A 17 8.10 22.01 7.18
CA HIS A 17 8.76 21.36 8.32
C HIS A 17 9.76 20.27 7.91
N GLY A 18 10.14 20.15 6.63
CA GLY A 18 11.18 19.23 6.17
C GLY A 18 12.51 19.38 6.94
N PRO A 19 13.06 20.59 7.08
CA PRO A 19 14.28 20.80 7.88
C PRO A 19 14.13 20.44 9.36
N GLN A 20 12.92 20.54 9.93
CA GLN A 20 12.66 20.08 11.30
C GLN A 20 12.69 18.56 11.39
N LEU A 21 12.17 17.85 10.38
CA LEU A 21 12.24 16.40 10.34
C LEU A 21 13.69 15.92 10.19
N ALA A 22 14.50 16.58 9.35
CA ALA A 22 15.93 16.28 9.23
C ALA A 22 16.66 16.42 10.60
N ARG A 23 16.41 17.49 11.35
CA ARG A 23 16.98 17.64 12.70
C ARG A 23 16.49 16.57 13.68
N VAL A 24 15.26 16.09 13.53
CA VAL A 24 14.75 14.95 14.33
C VAL A 24 15.50 13.69 13.94
N ALA A 25 15.73 13.44 12.65
CA ALA A 25 16.50 12.30 12.17
C ALA A 25 17.93 12.29 12.74
N GLU A 26 18.64 13.43 12.67
CA GLU A 26 19.99 13.59 13.26
C GLU A 26 19.98 13.26 14.77
N GLN A 27 18.98 13.73 15.52
CA GLN A 27 18.84 13.42 16.96
C GLN A 27 18.55 11.95 17.23
N LEU A 28 17.99 11.24 16.26
CA LEU A 28 17.74 9.81 16.29
C LEU A 28 18.94 8.99 15.78
N GLY A 29 19.99 9.66 15.31
CA GLY A 29 21.21 9.01 14.80
C GLY A 29 21.13 8.60 13.34
N PHE A 30 20.28 9.26 12.55
CA PHE A 30 20.13 9.03 11.12
C PHE A 30 20.44 10.29 10.31
N ASP A 31 21.14 10.09 9.21
CA ASP A 31 21.15 11.05 8.12
C ASP A 31 20.04 10.67 7.13
N LEU A 32 19.21 11.63 6.73
CA LEU A 32 18.19 11.38 5.73
C LEU A 32 18.83 11.09 4.37
N PHE A 33 18.41 10.04 3.72
CA PHE A 33 18.68 9.89 2.29
C PHE A 33 18.05 11.06 1.51
N GLU A 34 18.63 11.42 0.38
CA GLU A 34 18.11 12.52 -0.46
C GLU A 34 16.61 12.37 -0.79
N TRP A 35 16.17 11.15 -1.07
CA TRP A 35 14.76 10.87 -1.35
C TRP A 35 13.85 11.12 -0.13
N GLN A 36 14.32 10.79 1.08
CA GLN A 36 13.58 11.04 2.33
C GLN A 36 13.50 12.54 2.63
N GLN A 37 14.58 13.28 2.33
CA GLN A 37 14.57 14.74 2.43
C GLN A 37 13.57 15.33 1.44
N GLN A 38 13.55 14.87 0.18
CA GLN A 38 12.58 15.33 -0.81
C GLN A 38 11.13 15.07 -0.36
N VAL A 39 10.83 13.85 0.14
CA VAL A 39 9.51 13.55 0.70
C VAL A 39 9.17 14.50 1.84
N SER A 40 10.11 14.72 2.76
CA SER A 40 9.89 15.57 3.93
C SER A 40 9.63 17.02 3.56
N ASP A 41 10.38 17.55 2.59
CA ASP A 41 10.25 18.94 2.14
C ASP A 41 8.91 19.23 1.48
N VAL A 42 8.39 18.27 0.70
CA VAL A 42 7.09 18.39 0.02
C VAL A 42 5.93 18.07 0.95
N ALA A 43 5.97 16.90 1.60
CA ALA A 43 4.87 16.39 2.42
C ALA A 43 4.54 17.30 3.63
N LEU A 44 5.55 18.03 4.13
CA LEU A 44 5.41 18.89 5.30
C LEU A 44 5.29 20.37 4.95
N GLU A 45 4.92 20.70 3.71
CA GLU A 45 4.55 22.05 3.31
C GLU A 45 3.38 22.60 4.13
N LEU A 46 3.43 23.90 4.42
CA LEU A 46 2.42 24.59 5.19
C LEU A 46 1.55 25.48 4.30
N ASN A 47 0.27 25.52 4.61
CA ASN A 47 -0.64 26.52 4.06
C ASN A 47 -0.45 27.89 4.76
N PRO A 48 -1.09 28.96 4.29
CA PRO A 48 -0.96 30.29 4.90
C PRO A 48 -1.43 30.37 6.36
N ALA A 49 -2.24 29.43 6.82
CA ALA A 49 -2.67 29.35 8.23
C ALA A 49 -1.65 28.62 9.14
N GLY A 50 -0.56 28.09 8.56
CA GLY A 50 0.45 27.33 9.29
C GLY A 50 0.09 25.86 9.52
N ASP A 51 -1.00 25.37 8.93
CA ASP A 51 -1.37 23.96 8.93
C ASP A 51 -0.70 23.21 7.76
N TYR A 52 -0.56 21.87 7.86
CA TYR A 52 -0.06 21.10 6.74
C TYR A 52 -0.94 21.27 5.49
N HIS A 53 -0.29 21.57 4.36
CA HIS A 53 -1.00 21.77 3.09
C HIS A 53 -1.62 20.47 2.59
N TYR A 54 -0.87 19.37 2.63
CA TYR A 54 -1.33 18.04 2.22
C TYR A 54 -1.87 17.26 3.41
N ARG A 55 -3.14 16.91 3.37
CA ARG A 55 -3.75 16.07 4.40
C ARG A 55 -3.50 14.58 4.19
N THR A 56 -3.12 14.19 3.00
CA THR A 56 -2.72 12.82 2.67
C THR A 56 -1.36 12.84 1.98
N VAL A 57 -0.50 11.94 2.39
CA VAL A 57 0.84 11.74 1.85
C VAL A 57 0.97 10.27 1.46
N GLY A 58 1.33 9.99 0.22
CA GLY A 58 1.61 8.64 -0.27
C GLY A 58 3.05 8.55 -0.77
N VAL A 59 3.74 7.51 -0.33
CA VAL A 59 5.13 7.24 -0.72
C VAL A 59 5.25 5.78 -1.11
N THR A 60 5.65 5.53 -2.36
CA THR A 60 5.97 4.17 -2.80
C THR A 60 7.40 4.08 -3.31
N VAL A 61 8.12 3.11 -2.79
CA VAL A 61 9.51 2.80 -3.16
C VAL A 61 9.79 1.34 -2.82
N GLY A 62 10.68 0.69 -3.55
CA GLY A 62 11.05 -0.71 -3.34
C GLY A 62 11.43 -1.03 -1.89
N ARG A 63 11.55 -2.31 -1.56
CA ARG A 63 11.99 -2.75 -0.22
C ARG A 63 13.38 -2.23 0.12
N GLN A 64 13.71 -2.22 1.41
CA GLN A 64 15.04 -1.87 1.97
C GLN A 64 15.51 -0.43 1.66
N ASN A 65 14.62 0.47 1.23
CA ASN A 65 14.94 1.86 0.98
C ASN A 65 14.71 2.79 2.19
N GLY A 66 14.41 2.27 3.39
CA GLY A 66 14.29 3.11 4.59
C GLY A 66 12.90 3.73 4.83
N LYS A 67 11.81 3.17 4.24
CA LYS A 67 10.41 3.61 4.48
C LYS A 67 10.02 3.62 5.96
N THR A 68 10.34 2.53 6.67
CA THR A 68 10.00 2.37 8.09
C THR A 68 10.74 3.39 8.96
N ALA A 69 12.01 3.69 8.64
CA ALA A 69 12.76 4.74 9.33
C ALA A 69 12.13 6.13 9.12
N LEU A 70 11.74 6.45 7.89
CA LEU A 70 11.03 7.71 7.60
C LEU A 70 9.71 7.82 8.38
N ALA A 71 8.95 6.73 8.48
CA ALA A 71 7.73 6.69 9.29
C ALA A 71 8.00 6.93 10.79
N ALA A 72 9.07 6.33 11.33
CA ALA A 72 9.51 6.56 12.72
C ALA A 72 9.89 8.03 12.98
N MET A 73 10.68 8.62 12.07
CA MET A 73 11.09 10.03 12.16
C MET A 73 9.88 10.97 12.07
N ARG A 74 8.93 10.66 11.18
CA ARG A 74 7.67 11.44 11.07
C ARG A 74 6.83 11.34 12.33
N ALA A 75 6.73 10.14 12.93
CA ALA A 75 6.04 9.96 14.22
C ALA A 75 6.76 10.73 15.32
N ALA A 76 8.09 10.66 15.40
CA ALA A 76 8.89 11.40 16.38
C ALA A 76 8.68 12.90 16.28
N LEU A 77 8.67 13.47 15.06
CA LEU A 77 8.39 14.89 14.85
C LEU A 77 7.00 15.29 15.39
N GLU A 78 5.97 14.47 15.15
CA GLU A 78 4.62 14.75 15.67
C GLU A 78 4.56 14.69 17.20
N LEU A 79 5.26 13.74 17.81
CA LEU A 79 5.32 13.58 19.27
C LEU A 79 5.98 14.74 19.99
N LEU A 80 6.73 15.61 19.30
CA LEU A 80 7.30 16.83 19.89
C LEU A 80 6.23 17.92 20.09
N LYS A 81 5.14 17.90 19.33
CA LYS A 81 4.02 18.81 19.52
C LYS A 81 3.20 18.37 20.74
N PRO A 82 2.62 19.31 21.52
CA PRO A 82 1.85 18.96 22.70
C PRO A 82 0.49 18.35 22.36
N ASN A 83 0.06 17.37 23.14
CA ASN A 83 -1.28 16.76 23.11
C ASN A 83 -1.68 16.17 21.74
N THR A 84 -0.72 15.66 20.97
CA THR A 84 -0.99 14.99 19.69
C THR A 84 -1.23 13.50 19.88
N VAL A 85 -2.04 12.93 18.99
CA VAL A 85 -2.30 11.50 18.93
C VAL A 85 -1.80 10.98 17.57
N THR A 86 -0.76 10.16 17.65
CA THR A 86 -0.24 9.43 16.48
C THR A 86 -0.68 7.98 16.54
N ILE A 87 -1.16 7.44 15.43
CA ILE A 87 -1.48 6.02 15.29
C ILE A 87 -0.67 5.38 14.18
N PHE A 88 -0.37 4.11 14.36
CA PHE A 88 0.37 3.28 13.41
C PHE A 88 -0.36 1.98 13.13
N THR A 89 -0.39 1.57 11.88
CA THR A 89 -0.85 0.25 11.46
C THR A 89 0.02 -0.28 10.32
N ALA A 90 0.06 -1.60 10.17
CA ALA A 90 0.73 -2.30 9.07
C ALA A 90 -0.18 -3.43 8.57
N GLN A 91 0.34 -4.30 7.69
CA GLN A 91 -0.44 -5.37 7.07
C GLN A 91 -1.30 -6.19 8.05
N ASP A 92 -0.76 -6.47 9.24
CA ASP A 92 -1.45 -7.11 10.34
C ASP A 92 -0.95 -6.57 11.69
N ARG A 93 -1.59 -7.02 12.79
CA ARG A 93 -1.24 -6.56 14.12
C ARG A 93 0.17 -6.93 14.56
N ASN A 94 0.66 -8.12 14.22
CA ASN A 94 1.99 -8.59 14.65
C ASN A 94 3.08 -7.80 13.93
N ALA A 95 2.92 -7.57 12.64
CA ALA A 95 3.81 -6.71 11.85
C ALA A 95 3.81 -5.27 12.38
N ALA A 96 2.62 -4.71 12.68
CA ALA A 96 2.50 -3.38 13.27
C ALA A 96 3.20 -3.30 14.63
N ARG A 97 3.05 -4.32 15.49
CA ARG A 97 3.71 -4.37 16.79
C ARG A 97 5.23 -4.42 16.67
N HIS A 98 5.75 -5.29 15.80
CA HIS A 98 7.20 -5.40 15.60
C HIS A 98 7.82 -4.07 15.16
N LYS A 99 7.27 -3.44 14.13
CA LYS A 99 7.73 -2.12 13.66
C LYS A 99 7.56 -1.02 14.72
N PHE A 100 6.46 -1.05 15.47
CA PHE A 100 6.24 -0.10 16.55
C PHE A 100 7.27 -0.26 17.69
N ASP A 101 7.61 -1.50 18.06
CA ASP A 101 8.64 -1.78 19.07
C ASP A 101 10.00 -1.25 18.60
N GLU A 102 10.36 -1.42 17.30
CA GLU A 102 11.57 -0.83 16.70
C GLU A 102 11.57 0.70 16.79
N HIS A 103 10.42 1.35 16.46
CA HIS A 103 10.29 2.81 16.58
C HIS A 103 10.46 3.27 18.04
N VAL A 104 9.86 2.56 18.99
CA VAL A 104 9.99 2.90 20.42
C VAL A 104 11.42 2.67 20.91
N GLU A 105 12.07 1.59 20.51
CA GLU A 105 13.46 1.30 20.85
C GLU A 105 14.40 2.40 20.35
N LEU A 106 14.19 2.83 19.11
CA LEU A 106 14.91 3.97 18.55
C LEU A 106 14.77 5.22 19.42
N LEU A 107 13.55 5.58 19.82
CA LEU A 107 13.30 6.73 20.69
C LEU A 107 13.93 6.56 22.09
N MET A 108 13.92 5.33 22.63
CA MET A 108 14.45 5.01 23.97
C MET A 108 15.99 5.05 24.02
N ASN A 109 16.66 4.81 22.89
CA ASN A 109 18.12 4.80 22.79
C ASN A 109 18.73 6.19 22.49
N THR A 110 17.90 7.24 22.44
CA THR A 110 18.28 8.61 22.08
C THR A 110 17.89 9.62 23.19
N PRO A 111 18.23 10.89 23.07
CA PRO A 111 17.80 11.94 24.00
C PRO A 111 16.27 12.06 24.14
N PHE A 112 15.47 11.54 23.19
CA PHE A 112 14.02 11.49 23.30
C PHE A 112 13.54 10.71 24.52
N LYS A 113 14.32 9.76 25.04
CA LYS A 113 14.01 9.00 26.27
C LYS A 113 13.58 9.91 27.42
N LYS A 114 14.22 11.06 27.58
CA LYS A 114 13.90 12.03 28.65
C LYS A 114 12.51 12.65 28.51
N ARG A 115 11.91 12.59 27.31
CA ARG A 115 10.57 13.10 27.00
C ARG A 115 9.48 12.05 27.14
N ILE A 116 9.85 10.77 27.28
CA ILE A 116 8.93 9.64 27.40
C ILE A 116 8.44 9.55 28.85
N LYS A 117 7.12 9.55 29.02
CA LYS A 117 6.44 9.39 30.31
C LYS A 117 6.22 7.92 30.66
N LYS A 118 5.75 7.14 29.68
CA LYS A 118 5.35 5.74 29.88
C LYS A 118 5.34 5.00 28.55
N TYR A 119 5.78 3.74 28.58
CA TYR A 119 5.59 2.79 27.50
C TYR A 119 4.74 1.60 27.98
N VAL A 120 3.64 1.31 27.30
CA VAL A 120 2.73 0.20 27.58
C VAL A 120 2.92 -0.86 26.52
N ARG A 121 3.24 -2.10 26.94
CA ARG A 121 3.45 -3.27 26.07
C ARG A 121 2.31 -4.29 26.13
N ALA A 122 1.26 -4.00 26.91
CA ALA A 122 0.14 -4.91 27.06
C ALA A 122 -0.54 -5.14 25.70
N ASN A 123 -0.80 -6.41 25.39
CA ASN A 123 -1.43 -6.78 24.14
C ASN A 123 -2.77 -6.09 23.95
N GLY A 124 -2.96 -5.38 22.86
CA GLY A 124 -4.15 -4.59 22.57
C GLY A 124 -4.12 -3.16 23.09
N GLN A 125 -3.08 -2.78 23.85
CA GLN A 125 -2.96 -1.47 24.48
C GLN A 125 -1.57 -0.84 24.26
N GLU A 126 -0.81 -1.36 23.27
CA GLU A 126 0.55 -0.88 23.01
C GLU A 126 0.54 0.60 22.70
N ALA A 127 1.22 1.36 23.54
CA ALA A 127 1.25 2.81 23.42
C ALA A 127 2.47 3.42 24.10
N LEU A 128 3.02 4.43 23.47
CA LEU A 128 4.04 5.33 24.03
C LEU A 128 3.37 6.65 24.42
N TYR A 129 3.58 7.10 25.63
CA TYR A 129 3.08 8.38 26.15
C TYR A 129 4.24 9.33 26.42
N MET A 130 4.10 10.57 25.98
CA MET A 130 5.09 11.62 26.18
C MET A 130 4.73 12.53 27.37
N ASN A 131 5.75 13.19 27.93
CA ASN A 131 5.56 14.16 29.04
C ASN A 131 4.71 15.39 28.63
N ASN A 132 4.66 15.73 27.35
CA ASN A 132 3.88 16.84 26.80
C ASN A 132 2.40 16.47 26.49
N GLY A 133 1.95 15.29 26.91
CA GLY A 133 0.59 14.81 26.69
C GLY A 133 0.37 14.06 25.37
N SER A 134 1.36 14.00 24.49
CA SER A 134 1.25 13.30 23.21
C SER A 134 1.33 11.79 23.39
N SER A 135 0.76 11.05 22.44
CA SER A 135 0.78 9.58 22.45
C SER A 135 1.01 9.01 21.06
N TYR A 136 1.68 7.86 21.01
CA TYR A 136 1.87 7.04 19.82
C TYR A 136 1.41 5.62 20.14
N ARG A 137 0.53 5.05 19.30
CA ARG A 137 -0.08 3.75 19.57
C ARG A 137 -0.35 2.96 18.30
N ILE A 138 -0.41 1.63 18.44
CA ILE A 138 -0.84 0.74 17.38
C ILE A 138 -2.36 0.72 17.31
N VAL A 139 -2.88 0.65 16.09
CA VAL A 139 -4.29 0.31 15.83
C VAL A 139 -4.36 -0.89 14.90
N THR A 140 -5.38 -1.73 15.07
CA THR A 140 -5.62 -2.82 14.13
C THR A 140 -6.10 -2.27 12.79
N PRO A 141 -5.71 -2.88 11.65
CA PRO A 141 -6.11 -2.44 10.33
C PRO A 141 -7.56 -2.77 10.00
N ASN A 142 -8.48 -2.42 10.90
CA ASN A 142 -9.92 -2.62 10.72
C ASN A 142 -10.69 -1.36 11.12
N ALA A 143 -11.96 -1.29 10.69
CA ALA A 143 -12.84 -0.14 10.93
C ALA A 143 -13.09 0.20 12.42
N GLN A 144 -12.65 -0.63 13.35
CA GLN A 144 -12.90 -0.45 14.78
C GLN A 144 -11.67 0.06 15.56
N GLY A 145 -10.46 -0.17 15.05
CA GLY A 145 -9.22 0.09 15.78
C GLY A 145 -8.97 1.55 16.18
N ALA A 146 -9.47 2.50 15.40
CA ALA A 146 -9.28 3.93 15.65
C ALA A 146 -10.54 4.64 16.21
N ARG A 147 -11.66 3.94 16.39
CA ARG A 147 -12.91 4.57 16.86
C ARG A 147 -12.74 5.21 18.24
N GLY A 148 -13.29 6.40 18.40
CA GLY A 148 -13.22 7.17 19.65
C GLY A 148 -11.91 7.93 19.87
N LEU A 149 -10.95 7.84 18.94
CA LEU A 149 -9.74 8.66 18.97
C LEU A 149 -9.95 9.94 18.15
N THR A 150 -9.25 11.00 18.54
CA THR A 150 -9.03 12.18 17.70
C THR A 150 -7.56 12.19 17.30
N VAL A 151 -7.27 11.99 16.03
CA VAL A 151 -5.94 11.64 15.51
C VAL A 151 -5.33 12.82 14.77
N ASP A 152 -4.07 13.12 15.07
CA ASP A 152 -3.27 14.17 14.41
C ASP A 152 -2.39 13.57 13.31
N LEU A 153 -1.90 12.34 13.49
CA LEU A 153 -1.11 11.62 12.48
C LEU A 153 -1.54 10.15 12.44
N ALA A 154 -1.97 9.70 11.27
CA ALA A 154 -2.18 8.28 11.00
C ALA A 154 -1.11 7.79 10.01
N ILE A 155 -0.39 6.73 10.37
CA ILE A 155 0.61 6.09 9.51
C ILE A 155 0.10 4.70 9.15
N VAL A 156 -0.09 4.45 7.87
CA VAL A 156 -0.46 3.15 7.29
C VAL A 156 0.73 2.64 6.49
N ASP A 157 1.49 1.75 7.10
CA ASP A 157 2.63 1.10 6.45
C ASP A 157 2.19 -0.20 5.77
N GLU A 158 2.91 -0.64 4.75
CA GLU A 158 2.56 -1.78 3.88
C GLU A 158 1.12 -1.64 3.31
N ALA A 159 0.82 -0.46 2.80
CA ALA A 159 -0.53 -0.12 2.33
C ALA A 159 -1.06 -1.00 1.18
N LEU A 160 -0.16 -1.73 0.50
CA LEU A 160 -0.53 -2.72 -0.51
C LEU A 160 -1.46 -3.83 0.03
N ALA A 161 -1.39 -4.11 1.34
CA ALA A 161 -2.19 -5.14 2.01
C ALA A 161 -3.57 -4.65 2.48
N HIS A 162 -3.88 -3.37 2.30
CA HIS A 162 -5.10 -2.77 2.83
C HIS A 162 -6.12 -2.43 1.76
N ASP A 163 -7.40 -2.49 2.15
CA ASP A 163 -8.49 -1.97 1.36
C ASP A 163 -8.95 -0.56 1.80
N LEU A 164 -9.82 0.07 1.00
CA LEU A 164 -10.33 1.41 1.28
C LEU A 164 -11.15 1.53 2.57
N ARG A 165 -11.60 0.44 3.18
CA ARG A 165 -12.36 0.48 4.45
C ARG A 165 -11.54 1.02 5.60
N ILE A 166 -10.21 0.83 5.59
CA ILE A 166 -9.34 1.40 6.63
C ILE A 166 -9.36 2.93 6.57
N VAL A 167 -9.34 3.51 5.37
CA VAL A 167 -9.40 4.97 5.18
C VAL A 167 -10.73 5.54 5.67
N ALA A 168 -11.83 4.87 5.33
CA ALA A 168 -13.15 5.24 5.80
C ALA A 168 -13.27 5.23 7.34
N ALA A 169 -12.46 4.41 8.01
CA ALA A 169 -12.39 4.39 9.47
C ALA A 169 -11.47 5.48 10.05
N LEU A 170 -10.38 5.83 9.37
CA LEU A 170 -9.38 6.79 9.84
C LEU A 170 -9.80 8.24 9.61
N GLN A 171 -10.31 8.58 8.43
CA GLN A 171 -10.64 9.96 8.05
C GLN A 171 -11.55 10.68 9.05
N PRO A 172 -12.66 10.08 9.57
CA PRO A 172 -13.49 10.74 10.57
C PRO A 172 -12.75 11.07 11.86
N THR A 173 -11.78 10.25 12.29
CA THR A 173 -10.99 10.49 13.51
C THR A 173 -10.07 11.70 13.39
N MET A 174 -9.77 12.10 12.17
CA MET A 174 -8.86 13.22 11.81
C MET A 174 -9.62 14.49 11.44
N ALA A 175 -10.94 14.43 11.28
CA ALA A 175 -11.75 15.51 10.70
C ALA A 175 -11.71 16.81 11.50
N THR A 176 -11.60 16.74 12.83
CA THR A 176 -11.57 17.90 13.73
C THR A 176 -10.19 18.51 13.93
N ARG A 177 -9.14 17.86 13.40
CA ARG A 177 -7.75 18.33 13.50
C ARG A 177 -7.34 19.08 12.21
N LYS A 178 -6.97 20.35 12.33
CA LYS A 178 -6.61 21.20 11.19
C LYS A 178 -5.34 20.70 10.48
N SER A 179 -4.31 20.37 11.24
CA SER A 179 -3.01 19.89 10.75
C SER A 179 -2.89 18.35 10.73
N ALA A 180 -4.00 17.61 10.69
CA ALA A 180 -3.92 16.15 10.63
C ALA A 180 -3.40 15.66 9.29
N GLN A 181 -2.55 14.60 9.34
CA GLN A 181 -2.05 13.93 8.13
C GLN A 181 -2.24 12.43 8.18
N LEU A 182 -2.70 11.85 7.05
CA LEU A 182 -2.64 10.42 6.75
C LEU A 182 -1.39 10.16 5.91
N TRP A 183 -0.47 9.36 6.43
CA TRP A 183 0.73 8.90 5.73
C TRP A 183 0.56 7.45 5.29
N ILE A 184 0.81 7.19 4.03
CA ILE A 184 0.66 5.90 3.34
C ILE A 184 2.02 5.53 2.79
N THR A 185 2.63 4.46 3.31
CA THR A 185 3.91 3.95 2.84
C THR A 185 3.76 2.54 2.31
N SER A 186 4.38 2.23 1.18
CA SER A 186 4.31 0.90 0.57
C SER A 186 5.43 0.70 -0.47
N ASN A 187 5.62 -0.54 -0.88
CA ASN A 187 6.13 -0.88 -2.20
C ASN A 187 4.96 -1.05 -3.18
N ALA A 188 5.25 -1.46 -4.41
CA ALA A 188 4.25 -1.62 -5.46
C ALA A 188 3.09 -2.52 -5.03
N GLY A 189 1.89 -2.13 -5.39
CA GLY A 189 0.69 -2.92 -5.18
C GLY A 189 0.35 -3.81 -6.37
N GLY A 190 -0.61 -4.71 -6.14
CA GLY A 190 -1.21 -5.54 -7.17
C GLY A 190 -2.68 -5.21 -7.40
N PRO A 191 -3.39 -6.04 -8.18
CA PRO A 191 -4.80 -5.83 -8.52
C PRO A 191 -5.74 -5.70 -7.31
N TYR A 192 -5.38 -6.31 -6.20
CA TYR A 192 -6.19 -6.31 -4.97
C TYR A 192 -5.80 -5.23 -3.96
N SER A 193 -4.75 -4.47 -4.23
CA SER A 193 -4.29 -3.36 -3.38
C SER A 193 -5.16 -2.11 -3.56
N THR A 194 -6.45 -2.22 -3.25
CA THR A 194 -7.46 -1.23 -3.64
C THR A 194 -7.24 0.14 -3.02
N MET A 195 -6.78 0.21 -1.77
CA MET A 195 -6.42 1.46 -1.11
C MET A 195 -5.26 2.14 -1.84
N LEU A 196 -4.19 1.41 -2.08
CA LEU A 196 -2.98 1.97 -2.67
C LEU A 196 -3.20 2.39 -4.13
N GLN A 197 -3.95 1.59 -4.92
CA GLN A 197 -4.36 1.94 -6.28
C GLN A 197 -5.18 3.23 -6.33
N HIS A 198 -6.13 3.40 -5.40
CA HIS A 198 -6.96 4.61 -5.31
C HIS A 198 -6.09 5.86 -5.12
N TYR A 199 -5.17 5.84 -4.16
CA TYR A 199 -4.30 7.00 -3.90
C TYR A 199 -3.26 7.22 -4.99
N ARG A 200 -2.71 6.16 -5.58
CA ARG A 200 -1.83 6.26 -6.75
C ARG A 200 -2.52 6.98 -7.91
N LYS A 201 -3.75 6.57 -8.23
CA LYS A 201 -4.54 7.20 -9.29
C LYS A 201 -4.78 8.68 -9.02
N LEU A 202 -5.11 9.06 -7.79
CA LEU A 202 -5.26 10.46 -7.40
C LEU A 202 -3.95 11.24 -7.48
N GLY A 203 -2.83 10.64 -7.05
CA GLY A 203 -1.50 11.22 -7.10
C GLY A 203 -1.05 11.48 -8.55
N HIS A 204 -1.18 10.49 -9.42
CA HIS A 204 -0.86 10.63 -10.85
C HIS A 204 -1.76 11.64 -11.57
N ALA A 205 -2.99 11.84 -11.11
CA ALA A 205 -3.89 12.86 -11.61
C ALA A 205 -3.60 14.29 -11.07
N GLY A 206 -2.57 14.44 -10.22
CA GLY A 206 -2.19 15.73 -9.66
C GLY A 206 -3.21 16.31 -8.67
N ASN A 207 -3.83 15.47 -7.84
CA ASN A 207 -4.80 15.95 -6.84
C ASN A 207 -4.13 16.94 -5.87
N PRO A 208 -4.63 18.19 -5.74
CA PRO A 208 -3.97 19.25 -4.98
C PRO A 208 -3.94 19.04 -3.46
N SER A 209 -4.74 18.13 -2.93
CA SER A 209 -4.79 17.80 -1.49
C SER A 209 -3.94 16.58 -1.13
N LEU A 210 -3.27 15.96 -2.12
CA LEU A 210 -2.47 14.75 -1.97
C LEU A 210 -1.03 15.03 -2.38
N CYS A 211 -0.09 14.74 -1.48
CA CYS A 211 1.33 14.62 -1.82
C CYS A 211 1.59 13.17 -2.21
N TRP A 212 2.09 12.91 -3.43
CA TRP A 212 2.43 11.58 -3.92
C TRP A 212 3.84 11.56 -4.48
N LEU A 213 4.68 10.66 -3.97
CA LEU A 213 6.02 10.42 -4.50
C LEU A 213 6.21 8.91 -4.72
N GLU A 214 6.69 8.55 -5.90
CA GLU A 214 6.85 7.18 -6.33
C GLU A 214 8.19 6.99 -7.05
N TRP A 215 9.06 6.14 -6.50
CA TRP A 215 10.28 5.66 -7.13
C TRP A 215 10.01 4.28 -7.71
N ALA A 216 10.05 4.15 -9.00
CA ALA A 216 9.74 2.91 -9.71
C ALA A 216 10.45 2.87 -11.06
N ALA A 217 10.80 1.69 -11.54
CA ALA A 217 11.22 1.50 -12.92
C ALA A 217 10.05 1.58 -13.92
N ALA A 218 10.36 1.66 -15.19
CA ALA A 218 9.36 1.54 -16.26
C ALA A 218 8.77 0.12 -16.28
N GLU A 219 7.48 -0.01 -16.63
CA GLU A 219 6.81 -1.32 -16.70
C GLU A 219 7.49 -2.24 -17.74
N GLU A 220 7.94 -1.66 -18.85
CA GLU A 220 8.63 -2.37 -19.92
C GLU A 220 10.14 -2.06 -19.87
N CYS A 221 10.81 -2.44 -18.78
CA CYS A 221 12.25 -2.27 -18.63
C CYS A 221 12.99 -3.62 -18.73
N ASP A 222 14.26 -3.57 -19.06
CA ASP A 222 15.15 -4.70 -18.85
C ASP A 222 15.55 -4.77 -17.36
N ILE A 223 15.07 -5.80 -16.67
CA ILE A 223 15.36 -6.01 -15.24
C ILE A 223 16.83 -6.31 -14.96
N HIS A 224 17.63 -6.63 -15.98
CA HIS A 224 19.07 -6.89 -15.86
C HIS A 224 19.93 -5.63 -16.14
N ASP A 225 19.32 -4.52 -16.59
CA ASP A 225 20.04 -3.26 -16.79
C ASP A 225 20.25 -2.54 -15.44
N GLU A 226 21.52 -2.40 -15.04
CA GLU A 226 21.89 -1.71 -13.80
C GLU A 226 21.45 -0.24 -13.77
N ASN A 227 21.33 0.43 -14.92
CA ASN A 227 20.82 1.81 -14.97
C ASN A 227 19.39 1.89 -14.48
N VAL A 228 18.55 0.90 -14.82
CA VAL A 228 17.18 0.78 -14.33
C VAL A 228 17.14 0.65 -12.81
N TRP A 229 18.10 -0.09 -12.23
CA TRP A 229 18.17 -0.22 -10.76
C TRP A 229 18.50 1.12 -10.10
N TYR A 230 19.44 1.89 -10.69
CA TYR A 230 19.78 3.22 -10.18
C TYR A 230 18.63 4.22 -10.28
N GLU A 231 17.73 4.07 -11.24
CA GLU A 231 16.53 4.90 -11.35
C GLU A 231 15.48 4.54 -10.31
N ALA A 232 15.24 3.23 -10.09
CA ALA A 232 14.14 2.74 -9.28
C ALA A 232 14.46 2.65 -7.77
N ILE A 233 15.76 2.44 -7.41
CA ILE A 233 16.22 2.20 -6.04
C ILE A 233 16.98 3.45 -5.57
N PRO A 234 16.32 4.40 -4.89
CA PRO A 234 16.94 5.68 -4.57
C PRO A 234 18.12 5.59 -3.60
N THR A 235 18.21 4.52 -2.80
CA THR A 235 19.34 4.31 -1.87
C THR A 235 20.45 3.41 -2.44
N LEU A 236 20.36 2.99 -3.71
CA LEU A 236 21.37 2.12 -4.33
C LEU A 236 22.73 2.79 -4.37
N GLY A 237 23.71 2.19 -3.71
CA GLY A 237 25.09 2.69 -3.63
C GLY A 237 25.30 3.82 -2.62
N GLU A 238 24.27 4.22 -1.87
CA GLU A 238 24.40 5.17 -0.76
C GLU A 238 24.97 4.47 0.49
N GLU A 239 25.63 5.21 1.36
CA GLU A 239 26.07 4.70 2.66
C GLU A 239 24.83 4.25 3.47
N HIS A 240 24.85 3.04 4.01
CA HIS A 240 23.73 2.38 4.69
C HIS A 240 22.50 2.11 3.81
N GLY A 241 22.62 2.28 2.49
CA GLY A 241 21.59 1.97 1.49
C GLY A 241 21.68 0.55 0.94
N VAL A 242 20.95 0.31 -0.15
CA VAL A 242 21.00 -0.95 -0.89
C VAL A 242 22.33 -1.08 -1.63
N THR A 243 23.00 -2.24 -1.50
CA THR A 243 24.24 -2.51 -2.24
C THR A 243 23.97 -3.06 -3.62
N ILE A 244 24.85 -2.76 -4.58
CA ILE A 244 24.69 -3.25 -5.96
C ILE A 244 24.81 -4.78 -6.03
N GLU A 245 25.63 -5.37 -5.16
CA GLU A 245 25.82 -6.81 -5.06
C GLU A 245 24.54 -7.51 -4.63
N ALA A 246 23.79 -6.94 -3.68
CA ALA A 246 22.51 -7.50 -3.24
C ALA A 246 21.47 -7.48 -4.38
N VAL A 247 21.46 -6.45 -5.21
CA VAL A 247 20.55 -6.38 -6.36
C VAL A 247 20.95 -7.38 -7.45
N ARG A 248 22.28 -7.52 -7.73
CA ARG A 248 22.81 -8.53 -8.67
C ARG A 248 22.47 -9.95 -8.25
N GLU A 249 22.54 -10.26 -6.96
CA GLU A 249 22.15 -11.55 -6.44
C GLU A 249 20.62 -11.73 -6.54
N ALA A 250 19.85 -10.72 -6.14
CA ALA A 250 18.39 -10.79 -6.14
C ALA A 250 17.81 -11.02 -7.54
N VAL A 251 18.32 -10.36 -8.58
CA VAL A 251 17.81 -10.53 -9.95
C VAL A 251 18.06 -11.94 -10.50
N GLN A 252 19.08 -12.64 -9.98
CA GLN A 252 19.40 -14.01 -10.41
C GLN A 252 18.62 -15.08 -9.62
N THR A 253 18.26 -14.79 -8.36
CA THR A 253 17.71 -15.79 -7.41
C THR A 253 16.23 -15.61 -7.16
N THR A 254 15.67 -14.45 -7.48
CA THR A 254 14.25 -14.13 -7.25
C THR A 254 13.46 -14.32 -8.56
N GLU A 255 12.23 -14.78 -8.44
CA GLU A 255 11.31 -14.85 -9.59
C GLU A 255 11.13 -13.43 -10.18
N PRO A 256 11.19 -13.28 -11.54
CA PRO A 256 11.19 -11.95 -12.18
C PRO A 256 10.04 -11.03 -11.74
N SER A 257 8.82 -11.52 -11.59
CA SER A 257 7.68 -10.69 -11.18
C SER A 257 7.83 -10.20 -9.73
N ILE A 258 8.39 -11.03 -8.85
CA ILE A 258 8.70 -10.65 -7.46
C ILE A 258 9.83 -9.61 -7.43
N PHE A 259 10.88 -9.81 -8.22
CA PHE A 259 11.96 -8.83 -8.33
C PHE A 259 11.44 -7.47 -8.82
N MET A 260 10.61 -7.47 -9.87
CA MET A 260 9.99 -6.27 -10.42
C MET A 260 9.18 -5.50 -9.37
N SER A 261 8.37 -6.19 -8.56
CA SER A 261 7.52 -5.51 -7.57
C SER A 261 8.27 -5.10 -6.31
N GLU A 262 9.13 -5.96 -5.80
CA GLU A 262 9.77 -5.75 -4.50
C GLU A 262 10.99 -4.84 -4.56
N TRP A 263 11.77 -4.93 -5.65
CA TRP A 263 13.00 -4.15 -5.82
C TRP A 263 12.80 -2.93 -6.71
N LEU A 264 12.17 -3.13 -7.88
CA LEU A 264 11.98 -2.07 -8.86
C LEU A 264 10.67 -1.29 -8.69
N ASN A 265 9.87 -1.66 -7.71
CA ASN A 265 8.57 -1.02 -7.39
C ASN A 265 7.62 -0.97 -8.58
N ILE A 266 7.70 -1.95 -9.49
CA ILE A 266 6.83 -2.06 -10.67
C ILE A 266 5.51 -2.71 -10.25
N TRP A 267 4.41 -2.09 -10.65
CA TRP A 267 3.07 -2.53 -10.29
C TRP A 267 2.63 -3.74 -11.10
N HIS A 268 2.11 -4.75 -10.39
CA HIS A 268 1.47 -5.87 -11.06
C HIS A 268 0.13 -5.43 -11.65
N THR A 269 -0.04 -5.61 -12.96
CA THR A 269 -1.32 -5.43 -13.62
C THR A 269 -2.05 -6.77 -13.71
N LEU A 270 -3.38 -6.76 -13.89
CA LEU A 270 -4.14 -7.99 -14.14
C LEU A 270 -3.58 -8.79 -15.31
N LYS A 271 -2.96 -8.12 -16.29
CA LYS A 271 -2.29 -8.78 -17.43
C LYS A 271 -1.13 -9.69 -17.00
N SER A 272 -0.40 -9.35 -15.94
CA SER A 272 0.73 -10.15 -15.45
C SER A 272 0.34 -11.32 -14.53
N GLN A 273 -0.92 -11.40 -14.11
CA GLN A 273 -1.44 -12.45 -13.22
C GLN A 273 -2.48 -13.36 -13.88
N THR A 274 -2.65 -13.27 -15.18
CA THR A 274 -3.59 -14.17 -15.89
C THR A 274 -3.00 -15.58 -15.97
N VAL A 275 -3.74 -16.57 -15.49
CA VAL A 275 -3.37 -17.99 -15.61
C VAL A 275 -3.28 -18.41 -17.08
N ILE A 276 -4.06 -17.78 -17.93
CA ILE A 276 -4.07 -18.01 -19.39
C ILE A 276 -3.68 -16.69 -20.05
N GLU A 277 -2.66 -16.73 -20.90
CA GLU A 277 -2.20 -15.55 -21.63
C GLU A 277 -3.35 -14.97 -22.50
N PRO A 278 -3.68 -13.65 -22.40
CA PRO A 278 -4.86 -13.07 -23.04
C PRO A 278 -4.91 -13.23 -24.56
N ALA A 279 -3.76 -13.20 -25.24
CA ALA A 279 -3.72 -13.40 -26.70
C ALA A 279 -4.02 -14.85 -27.07
N GLN A 280 -3.56 -15.82 -26.28
CA GLN A 280 -3.91 -17.24 -26.47
C GLN A 280 -5.39 -17.49 -26.22
N TRP A 281 -5.94 -16.86 -25.14
CA TRP A 281 -7.37 -16.94 -24.83
C TRP A 281 -8.22 -16.36 -25.97
N ALA A 282 -7.87 -15.18 -26.46
CA ALA A 282 -8.56 -14.54 -27.58
C ALA A 282 -8.47 -15.37 -28.89
N ALA A 283 -7.33 -16.01 -29.14
CA ALA A 283 -7.16 -16.87 -30.31
C ALA A 283 -8.04 -18.14 -30.30
N LEU A 284 -8.44 -18.57 -29.09
CA LEU A 284 -9.36 -19.71 -28.92
C LEU A 284 -10.83 -19.32 -29.06
N GLN A 285 -11.15 -18.01 -29.00
CA GLN A 285 -12.53 -17.55 -29.12
C GLN A 285 -13.16 -17.95 -30.44
N ARG A 286 -14.35 -18.50 -30.38
CA ARG A 286 -15.18 -18.88 -31.54
C ARG A 286 -16.60 -18.41 -31.28
N ASP A 287 -17.20 -17.81 -32.29
CA ASP A 287 -18.61 -17.43 -32.27
C ASP A 287 -19.50 -18.64 -32.62
N ASN A 288 -20.65 -18.72 -31.97
CA ASN A 288 -21.70 -19.71 -32.25
C ASN A 288 -21.30 -21.19 -32.04
N VAL A 289 -20.37 -21.48 -31.13
CA VAL A 289 -20.07 -22.85 -30.71
C VAL A 289 -21.18 -23.33 -29.77
N GLN A 290 -21.87 -24.39 -30.14
CA GLN A 290 -22.84 -25.03 -29.24
C GLN A 290 -22.12 -26.09 -28.40
N MET A 291 -22.35 -26.07 -27.10
CA MET A 291 -21.94 -27.18 -26.25
C MET A 291 -22.73 -28.44 -26.59
N GLY A 292 -22.13 -29.60 -26.41
CA GLY A 292 -22.83 -30.88 -26.55
C GLY A 292 -23.93 -31.07 -25.52
N SER A 293 -24.61 -32.21 -25.58
CA SER A 293 -25.74 -32.52 -24.74
C SER A 293 -25.42 -32.67 -23.22
N TYR A 294 -24.15 -32.79 -22.87
CA TYR A 294 -23.69 -32.88 -21.50
C TYR A 294 -22.58 -31.88 -21.23
N PHE A 295 -22.77 -31.07 -20.21
CA PHE A 295 -21.80 -30.10 -19.70
C PHE A 295 -22.02 -29.87 -18.20
N VAL A 296 -21.10 -29.19 -17.56
CA VAL A 296 -21.16 -28.84 -16.13
C VAL A 296 -21.07 -27.34 -15.96
N PHE A 297 -21.73 -26.81 -14.94
CA PHE A 297 -21.53 -25.45 -14.50
C PHE A 297 -20.48 -25.40 -13.38
N GLY A 298 -19.56 -24.43 -13.46
CA GLY A 298 -18.64 -24.07 -12.39
C GLY A 298 -19.07 -22.74 -11.79
N VAL A 299 -19.03 -22.65 -10.47
CA VAL A 299 -19.33 -21.42 -9.73
C VAL A 299 -18.11 -21.06 -8.88
N ASP A 300 -17.63 -19.84 -9.07
CA ASP A 300 -16.56 -19.26 -8.28
C ASP A 300 -17.07 -18.02 -7.55
N VAL A 301 -16.69 -17.87 -6.27
CA VAL A 301 -17.05 -16.74 -5.43
C VAL A 301 -15.77 -16.17 -4.81
N SER A 302 -15.53 -14.87 -5.03
CA SER A 302 -14.38 -14.20 -4.42
C SER A 302 -14.34 -14.35 -2.90
N PRO A 303 -13.16 -14.44 -2.28
CA PRO A 303 -13.02 -14.61 -0.83
C PRO A 303 -13.78 -13.55 0.00
N ASN A 304 -13.87 -12.32 -0.52
CA ASN A 304 -14.58 -11.20 0.10
C ASN A 304 -16.08 -11.18 -0.20
N ARG A 305 -16.60 -12.12 -1.01
CA ARG A 305 -18.00 -12.19 -1.48
C ARG A 305 -18.48 -10.92 -2.18
N ASP A 306 -17.59 -10.21 -2.84
CA ASP A 306 -17.87 -8.99 -3.59
C ASP A 306 -18.04 -9.24 -5.09
N HIS A 307 -17.69 -10.44 -5.56
CA HIS A 307 -17.82 -10.89 -6.95
C HIS A 307 -18.17 -12.36 -7.02
N ALA A 308 -18.91 -12.77 -8.04
CA ALA A 308 -19.15 -14.16 -8.37
C ALA A 308 -19.24 -14.36 -9.88
N SER A 309 -18.86 -15.57 -10.34
CA SER A 309 -18.90 -15.96 -11.74
C SER A 309 -19.52 -17.35 -11.89
N ILE A 310 -20.27 -17.55 -12.96
CA ILE A 310 -20.75 -18.85 -13.42
C ILE A 310 -20.13 -19.10 -14.78
N GLY A 311 -19.39 -20.19 -14.89
CA GLY A 311 -18.90 -20.72 -16.16
C GLY A 311 -19.58 -22.02 -16.52
N SER A 312 -19.46 -22.45 -17.77
CA SER A 312 -19.84 -23.79 -18.20
C SER A 312 -18.70 -24.46 -18.96
N ALA A 313 -18.56 -25.76 -18.78
CA ALA A 313 -17.56 -26.58 -19.46
C ALA A 313 -18.18 -27.84 -20.01
N GLY A 314 -17.90 -28.15 -21.28
CA GLY A 314 -18.47 -29.33 -21.96
C GLY A 314 -17.68 -29.73 -23.18
N LEU A 315 -18.20 -30.70 -23.92
CA LEU A 315 -17.61 -31.20 -25.15
C LEU A 315 -18.49 -30.87 -26.36
N ASN A 316 -17.88 -30.54 -27.49
CA ASN A 316 -18.51 -30.49 -28.77
C ASN A 316 -17.70 -31.39 -29.71
N GLY A 317 -18.13 -32.64 -29.93
CA GLY A 317 -17.34 -33.65 -30.60
C GLY A 317 -16.03 -33.90 -29.85
N ALA A 318 -14.88 -33.68 -30.53
CA ALA A 318 -13.54 -33.85 -29.96
C ALA A 318 -13.02 -32.58 -29.24
N PHE A 319 -13.76 -31.47 -29.29
CA PHE A 319 -13.30 -30.18 -28.71
C PHE A 319 -13.85 -29.96 -27.30
N GLN A 320 -13.00 -29.46 -26.43
CA GLN A 320 -13.43 -28.92 -25.13
C GLN A 320 -13.93 -27.48 -25.31
N CYS A 321 -15.11 -27.20 -24.80
CA CYS A 321 -15.73 -25.88 -24.85
C CYS A 321 -15.86 -25.30 -23.47
N LEU A 322 -15.54 -24.03 -23.35
CA LEU A 322 -15.70 -23.22 -22.13
C LEU A 322 -16.49 -21.96 -22.45
N GLU A 323 -17.38 -21.57 -21.56
CA GLU A 323 -18.15 -20.34 -21.68
C GLU A 323 -18.27 -19.66 -20.32
N VAL A 324 -18.10 -18.33 -20.28
CA VAL A 324 -18.48 -17.52 -19.13
C VAL A 324 -19.97 -17.20 -19.28
N VAL A 325 -20.79 -17.85 -18.47
CA VAL A 325 -22.25 -17.70 -18.54
C VAL A 325 -22.67 -16.37 -17.95
N GLU A 326 -22.11 -16.02 -16.78
CA GLU A 326 -22.39 -14.76 -16.11
C GLU A 326 -21.29 -14.42 -15.10
N SER A 327 -20.97 -13.14 -14.95
CA SER A 327 -19.95 -12.64 -14.01
C SER A 327 -20.35 -11.25 -13.55
N GLN A 328 -20.60 -11.08 -12.24
CA GLN A 328 -21.10 -9.82 -11.68
C GLN A 328 -20.50 -9.50 -10.31
N ASN A 329 -20.48 -8.21 -9.99
CA ASN A 329 -20.19 -7.72 -8.65
C ASN A 329 -21.38 -8.04 -7.72
N ARG A 330 -21.05 -8.33 -6.44
CA ARG A 330 -21.95 -8.83 -5.41
C ARG A 330 -22.46 -10.23 -5.72
N ILE A 331 -22.89 -10.94 -4.66
CA ILE A 331 -23.32 -12.36 -4.78
C ILE A 331 -24.83 -12.57 -4.64
N GLY A 332 -25.61 -11.49 -4.43
CA GLY A 332 -27.05 -11.60 -4.16
C GLY A 332 -27.85 -12.25 -5.30
N TRP A 333 -27.38 -12.13 -6.53
CA TRP A 333 -27.99 -12.69 -7.73
C TRP A 333 -27.73 -14.20 -7.90
N LEU A 334 -26.64 -14.71 -7.33
CA LEU A 334 -26.07 -16.01 -7.65
C LEU A 334 -27.04 -17.18 -7.39
N LYS A 335 -27.70 -17.18 -6.23
CA LYS A 335 -28.62 -18.27 -5.85
C LYS A 335 -29.79 -18.43 -6.82
N GLU A 336 -30.45 -17.34 -7.18
CA GLU A 336 -31.58 -17.35 -8.11
C GLU A 336 -31.13 -17.82 -9.48
N ARG A 337 -29.96 -17.34 -9.92
CA ARG A 337 -29.41 -17.70 -11.22
C ARG A 337 -29.02 -19.17 -11.32
N ILE A 338 -28.44 -19.76 -10.28
CA ILE A 338 -28.16 -21.20 -10.22
C ILE A 338 -29.44 -22.00 -10.36
N LEU A 339 -30.52 -21.62 -9.65
CA LEU A 339 -31.79 -22.33 -9.72
C LEU A 339 -32.43 -22.22 -11.10
N GLU A 340 -32.38 -21.06 -11.75
CA GLU A 340 -32.87 -20.87 -13.12
C GLU A 340 -32.11 -21.74 -14.11
N LEU A 341 -30.77 -21.74 -14.07
CA LEU A 341 -29.95 -22.52 -14.96
C LEU A 341 -30.15 -24.03 -14.75
N HIS A 342 -30.28 -24.46 -13.49
CA HIS A 342 -30.58 -25.85 -13.18
C HIS A 342 -31.95 -26.27 -13.69
N ALA A 343 -32.98 -25.44 -13.48
CA ALA A 343 -34.31 -25.70 -13.99
C ALA A 343 -34.37 -25.78 -15.53
N LYS A 344 -33.57 -24.94 -16.20
CA LYS A 344 -33.54 -24.88 -17.66
C LYS A 344 -32.78 -26.05 -18.29
N TRP A 345 -31.64 -26.44 -17.70
CA TRP A 345 -30.68 -27.34 -18.33
C TRP A 345 -30.55 -28.71 -17.65
N GLY A 346 -30.92 -28.83 -16.37
CA GLY A 346 -30.79 -30.06 -15.58
C GLY A 346 -29.34 -30.52 -15.35
N MET A 347 -28.36 -29.65 -15.59
CA MET A 347 -26.93 -29.97 -15.51
C MET A 347 -26.37 -29.77 -14.10
N PRO A 348 -25.31 -30.52 -13.72
CA PRO A 348 -24.69 -30.40 -12.41
C PRO A 348 -23.92 -29.08 -12.25
N PHE A 349 -23.80 -28.63 -10.99
CA PHE A 349 -22.98 -27.51 -10.57
C PHE A 349 -21.82 -27.98 -9.70
N VAL A 350 -20.64 -27.45 -9.96
CA VAL A 350 -19.46 -27.54 -9.09
C VAL A 350 -19.26 -26.16 -8.46
N ILE A 351 -19.21 -26.10 -7.16
CA ILE A 351 -19.05 -24.86 -6.38
C ILE A 351 -17.79 -24.98 -5.56
N ASP A 352 -16.88 -24.00 -5.70
CA ASP A 352 -15.67 -23.87 -4.90
C ASP A 352 -15.93 -23.04 -3.64
#